data_3a1b8b950d80e843db973e27ee732cb1
#
_entry.id   3a1b8b950d80e843db973e27ee732cb1
#
_cell.length_a   1.000
_cell.length_b   1.000
_cell.length_c   1.000
_cell.angle_alpha   90.00
_cell.angle_beta   90.00
_cell.angle_gamma   90.00
#
_symmetry.space_group_name_H-M   'P 1'
#
loop_
_entity.id
_entity.type
_entity.pdbx_description
1 polymer ?
#
loop_
_entity_poly.entity_id
_entity_poly.type
_entity_poly.pdbx_seq_one_letter_code
_entity_poly.pdbx_strand_id
1 'polypeptide(L)'
;MEQLKILKQSCQNAADISQKRLLSILKDNAGTEYGIEHHFSEIRSISDYKKQIPFSVFDDYKESVDRMMRGEKNVLTAYPISFYAHTSGTIGASKHIPFTERAAEIVRAYRSISEEAYAEYTLGKPPCMPSAPKMLYLATAREGHAPDGTQITNFSGRFIIEHKEELQKIAIEPELIFCDEQMDLPYLFALYALKEKELTGICAPFMAAVSDFFCYIEKHWEDLCQDIEEGVLRPDDRTSSFLLNRLGAELHPDAERARELRKIFQVGLDRPIAAEIWPSLRYVQAIGAGGFSSYTRIVRRFIGDIPIHMSVYAASEGLFGVSVQMNSPEYVMIPESGYYEFIPEEDADLSETFLRTHTLEMDQLQPGKKYELVVTNLSGFYRYRIGDVVTVNGYFGQSPVICFSYRRHQILNIAGEKTHEDMIQYAMDSLKKRVHINIVEWSACADYSTSPARYLLFMETDPEIEPYKKQKIRNLLEEKLSEASEYYAHYRQEEKLGPLKLILLQPQTFALYRDVQIWNGASPNQLKLIHVITNAKTEAFFRGLES
;
A
#
# COMPACT_ATOMS: atom_id res chain seq x y z
N MET A 1 -17.76 -16.64 7.60
CA MET A 1 -18.78 -15.60 7.94
C MET A 1 -18.81 -15.21 9.42
N GLU A 2 -17.81 -15.62 10.18
CA GLU A 2 -17.65 -15.25 11.58
C GLU A 2 -17.09 -13.83 11.73
N GLN A 3 -16.13 -13.46 10.89
CA GLN A 3 -15.46 -12.16 10.95
C GLN A 3 -16.40 -11.02 10.54
N LEU A 4 -17.19 -11.19 9.50
CA LEU A 4 -18.23 -10.23 9.10
C LEU A 4 -19.29 -10.07 10.20
N LYS A 5 -19.61 -11.13 10.92
CA LYS A 5 -20.55 -11.08 12.05
C LYS A 5 -19.96 -10.30 13.23
N ILE A 6 -18.70 -10.54 13.57
CA ILE A 6 -17.97 -9.78 14.59
C ILE A 6 -17.96 -8.31 14.21
N LEU A 7 -17.55 -7.98 12.99
CA LEU A 7 -17.53 -6.60 12.50
C LEU A 7 -18.91 -5.93 12.57
N LYS A 8 -19.97 -6.63 12.13
CA LYS A 8 -21.35 -6.11 12.21
C LYS A 8 -21.78 -5.78 13.64
N GLN A 9 -21.39 -6.61 14.61
CA GLN A 9 -21.70 -6.38 16.04
C GLN A 9 -20.93 -5.14 16.58
N SER A 10 -19.65 -5.04 16.30
CA SER A 10 -18.81 -3.93 16.73
C SER A 10 -19.26 -2.61 16.13
N CYS A 11 -19.64 -2.61 14.87
CA CYS A 11 -20.10 -1.41 14.18
C CYS A 11 -21.46 -0.87 14.66
N GLN A 12 -22.23 -1.64 15.45
CA GLN A 12 -23.50 -1.14 16.01
C GLN A 12 -23.30 -0.05 17.08
N ASN A 13 -22.14 -0.04 17.75
CA ASN A 13 -21.80 0.91 18.80
C ASN A 13 -20.36 1.42 18.63
N ALA A 14 -19.99 1.80 17.40
CA ALA A 14 -18.62 2.06 17.00
C ALA A 14 -17.93 3.16 17.83
N ALA A 15 -18.59 4.30 18.04
CA ALA A 15 -18.03 5.40 18.83
C ALA A 15 -17.78 4.99 20.28
N ASP A 16 -18.76 4.35 20.93
CA ASP A 16 -18.64 3.89 22.31
C ASP A 16 -17.52 2.84 22.48
N ILE A 17 -17.38 1.91 21.53
CA ILE A 17 -16.30 0.91 21.54
C ILE A 17 -14.94 1.58 21.39
N SER A 18 -14.79 2.52 20.46
CA SER A 18 -13.55 3.26 20.22
C SER A 18 -13.17 4.12 21.44
N GLN A 19 -14.13 4.78 22.09
CA GLN A 19 -13.91 5.53 23.33
C GLN A 19 -13.50 4.61 24.50
N LYS A 20 -14.18 3.47 24.67
CA LYS A 20 -13.80 2.46 25.66
C LYS A 20 -12.40 1.90 25.40
N ARG A 21 -12.04 1.73 24.14
CA ARG A 21 -10.69 1.32 23.74
C ARG A 21 -9.67 2.35 24.19
N LEU A 22 -9.89 3.65 23.98
CA LEU A 22 -9.00 4.70 24.48
C LEU A 22 -8.82 4.60 26.00
N LEU A 23 -9.91 4.56 26.75
CA LEU A 23 -9.83 4.49 28.22
C LEU A 23 -9.10 3.24 28.71
N SER A 24 -9.25 2.10 28.01
CA SER A 24 -8.47 0.89 28.30
C SER A 24 -6.98 1.09 28.00
N ILE A 25 -6.62 1.68 26.86
CA ILE A 25 -5.23 1.98 26.49
C ILE A 25 -4.58 2.88 27.56
N LEU A 26 -5.25 3.95 27.97
CA LEU A 26 -4.72 4.88 28.98
C LEU A 26 -4.55 4.20 30.33
N LYS A 27 -5.53 3.41 30.77
CA LYS A 27 -5.47 2.66 32.02
C LYS A 27 -4.31 1.65 32.03
N ASP A 28 -4.19 0.88 30.98
CA ASP A 28 -3.19 -0.20 30.88
C ASP A 28 -1.77 0.38 30.79
N ASN A 29 -1.62 1.58 30.21
CA ASN A 29 -0.35 2.27 30.03
C ASN A 29 -0.07 3.37 31.07
N ALA A 30 -0.90 3.53 32.11
CA ALA A 30 -0.72 4.57 33.13
C ALA A 30 0.61 4.46 33.91
N GLY A 31 1.21 3.26 33.96
CA GLY A 31 2.49 3.01 34.60
C GLY A 31 3.69 3.05 33.66
N THR A 32 3.53 3.35 32.38
CA THR A 32 4.63 3.56 31.44
C THR A 32 5.28 4.93 31.67
N GLU A 33 6.50 5.12 31.17
CA GLU A 33 7.18 6.42 31.23
C GLU A 33 6.32 7.51 30.60
N TYR A 34 5.84 7.28 29.37
CA TYR A 34 4.95 8.19 28.68
C TYR A 34 3.64 8.43 29.44
N GLY A 35 3.04 7.38 30.02
CA GLY A 35 1.80 7.50 30.79
C GLY A 35 1.94 8.29 32.08
N ILE A 36 3.10 8.19 32.75
CA ILE A 36 3.44 8.96 33.95
C ILE A 36 3.68 10.43 33.57
N GLU A 37 4.50 10.69 32.54
CA GLU A 37 4.81 12.04 32.06
C GLU A 37 3.54 12.80 31.63
N HIS A 38 2.63 12.09 30.97
CA HIS A 38 1.37 12.65 30.47
C HIS A 38 0.17 12.45 31.42
N HIS A 39 0.41 12.04 32.67
CA HIS A 39 -0.59 11.89 33.73
C HIS A 39 -1.85 11.10 33.35
N PHE A 40 -1.67 9.95 32.67
CA PHE A 40 -2.78 9.10 32.18
C PHE A 40 -3.74 8.70 33.30
N SER A 41 -3.23 8.53 34.54
CA SER A 41 -4.06 8.22 35.72
C SER A 41 -5.09 9.31 36.07
N GLU A 42 -4.93 10.53 35.56
CA GLU A 42 -5.81 11.66 35.85
C GLU A 42 -6.88 11.85 34.74
N ILE A 43 -6.69 11.27 33.55
CA ILE A 43 -7.62 11.38 32.43
C ILE A 43 -8.86 10.52 32.70
N ARG A 44 -10.04 11.15 32.75
CA ARG A 44 -11.32 10.49 33.04
C ARG A 44 -12.30 10.52 31.87
N SER A 45 -12.06 11.36 30.88
CA SER A 45 -12.95 11.57 29.75
C SER A 45 -12.17 11.81 28.45
N ILE A 46 -12.86 11.67 27.32
CA ILE A 46 -12.34 12.03 25.99
C ILE A 46 -11.94 13.51 25.94
N SER A 47 -12.74 14.38 26.61
CA SER A 47 -12.42 15.81 26.69
C SER A 47 -11.12 16.09 27.45
N ASP A 48 -10.87 15.36 28.55
CA ASP A 48 -9.60 15.50 29.29
C ASP A 48 -8.42 15.03 28.40
N TYR A 49 -8.60 13.91 27.72
CA TYR A 49 -7.60 13.36 26.80
C TYR A 49 -7.22 14.37 25.70
N LYS A 50 -8.22 14.93 25.01
CA LYS A 50 -8.01 15.91 23.94
C LYS A 50 -7.32 17.19 24.43
N LYS A 51 -7.59 17.61 25.66
CA LYS A 51 -6.95 18.79 26.28
C LYS A 51 -5.51 18.53 26.69
N GLN A 52 -5.25 17.36 27.27
CA GLN A 52 -3.99 17.03 27.93
C GLN A 52 -2.94 16.50 26.96
N ILE A 53 -3.33 15.61 26.04
CA ILE A 53 -2.39 14.96 25.13
C ILE A 53 -2.22 15.78 23.85
N PRO A 54 -0.98 16.14 23.47
CA PRO A 54 -0.70 16.82 22.21
C PRO A 54 -0.87 15.88 21.02
N PHE A 55 -0.96 16.43 19.80
CA PHE A 55 -0.74 15.65 18.60
C PHE A 55 0.72 15.23 18.53
N SER A 56 0.98 14.12 17.85
CA SER A 56 2.32 13.58 17.68
C SER A 56 2.58 13.11 16.24
N VAL A 57 3.84 13.02 15.89
CA VAL A 57 4.37 12.39 14.67
C VAL A 57 5.45 11.39 15.06
N PHE A 58 5.98 10.62 14.12
CA PHE A 58 6.97 9.58 14.45
C PHE A 58 8.24 10.13 15.13
N ASP A 59 8.68 11.31 14.75
CA ASP A 59 9.91 11.90 15.29
C ASP A 59 9.82 12.15 16.80
N ASP A 60 8.61 12.35 17.34
CA ASP A 60 8.37 12.50 18.78
C ASP A 60 8.58 11.19 19.55
N TYR A 61 8.49 10.04 18.87
CA TYR A 61 8.61 8.71 19.48
C TYR A 61 9.93 8.02 19.16
N LYS A 62 10.75 8.54 18.25
CA LYS A 62 11.93 7.87 17.73
C LYS A 62 12.89 7.39 18.81
N GLU A 63 13.25 8.26 19.76
CA GLU A 63 14.16 7.91 20.85
C GLU A 63 13.55 6.83 21.76
N SER A 64 12.27 6.95 22.07
CA SER A 64 11.55 5.96 22.88
C SER A 64 11.50 4.59 22.20
N VAL A 65 11.25 4.56 20.89
CA VAL A 65 11.26 3.32 20.09
C VAL A 65 12.67 2.71 20.06
N ASP A 66 13.72 3.51 19.87
CA ASP A 66 15.11 3.04 19.90
C ASP A 66 15.48 2.44 21.27
N ARG A 67 14.96 2.97 22.38
CA ARG A 67 15.12 2.42 23.73
C ARG A 67 14.37 1.09 23.87
N MET A 68 13.13 1.02 23.38
CA MET A 68 12.34 -0.21 23.37
C MET A 68 13.04 -1.32 22.57
N MET A 69 13.64 -1.00 21.42
CA MET A 69 14.42 -1.94 20.61
C MET A 69 15.69 -2.46 21.33
N ARG A 70 16.20 -1.73 22.32
CA ARG A 70 17.28 -2.18 23.22
C ARG A 70 16.77 -2.99 24.43
N GLY A 71 15.46 -3.25 24.50
CA GLY A 71 14.85 -4.08 25.53
C GLY A 71 14.31 -3.31 26.74
N GLU A 72 14.26 -1.96 26.71
CA GLU A 72 13.63 -1.17 27.76
C GLU A 72 12.11 -1.38 27.72
N LYS A 73 11.52 -1.71 28.85
CA LYS A 73 10.09 -1.99 28.99
C LYS A 73 9.36 -0.80 29.58
N ASN A 74 8.04 -0.75 29.35
CA ASN A 74 7.18 0.31 29.91
C ASN A 74 7.60 1.73 29.48
N VAL A 75 8.13 1.90 28.27
CA VAL A 75 8.46 3.21 27.72
C VAL A 75 7.19 3.84 27.16
N LEU A 76 6.71 3.41 25.98
CA LEU A 76 5.49 3.92 25.34
C LEU A 76 4.26 3.06 25.65
N THR A 77 4.45 1.76 25.86
CA THR A 77 3.36 0.81 26.11
C THR A 77 3.79 -0.26 27.11
N ALA A 78 2.83 -0.74 27.90
CA ALA A 78 2.99 -1.88 28.79
C ALA A 78 2.74 -3.23 28.06
N TYR A 79 2.19 -3.19 26.84
CA TYR A 79 1.92 -4.39 26.08
C TYR A 79 3.22 -4.99 25.51
N PRO A 80 3.37 -6.32 25.49
CA PRO A 80 4.51 -6.98 24.87
C PRO A 80 4.59 -6.64 23.38
N ILE A 81 5.81 -6.35 22.89
CA ILE A 81 6.07 -6.14 21.47
C ILE A 81 6.15 -7.50 20.78
N SER A 82 5.36 -7.69 19.74
CA SER A 82 5.37 -8.87 18.87
C SER A 82 6.50 -8.78 17.84
N PHE A 83 6.62 -7.63 17.20
CA PHE A 83 7.67 -7.31 16.22
C PHE A 83 7.78 -5.80 16.03
N TYR A 84 8.86 -5.36 15.37
CA TYR A 84 8.95 -3.99 14.85
C TYR A 84 8.68 -4.00 13.36
N ALA A 85 7.66 -3.24 12.94
CA ALA A 85 7.34 -3.09 11.53
C ALA A 85 8.35 -2.15 10.86
N HIS A 86 9.07 -2.68 9.87
CA HIS A 86 9.98 -1.89 9.04
C HIS A 86 9.18 -1.17 7.95
N THR A 87 9.26 0.17 7.91
CA THR A 87 8.63 0.93 6.83
C THR A 87 9.66 1.22 5.74
N SER A 88 9.28 1.00 4.50
CA SER A 88 10.03 1.55 3.37
C SER A 88 9.83 3.05 3.33
N GLY A 89 10.59 3.80 4.14
CA GLY A 89 10.50 5.25 4.16
C GLY A 89 10.85 5.84 2.81
N THR A 90 9.90 6.50 2.16
CA THR A 90 10.14 7.24 0.91
C THR A 90 10.99 8.49 1.15
N ILE A 91 11.17 8.92 2.40
CA ILE A 91 11.89 10.13 2.78
C ILE A 91 12.64 9.86 4.10
N GLY A 92 13.96 9.60 4.02
CA GLY A 92 14.82 9.47 5.20
C GLY A 92 15.16 8.04 5.64
N ALA A 93 15.74 7.90 6.84
CA ALA A 93 16.06 6.61 7.43
C ALA A 93 14.78 5.79 7.66
N SER A 94 14.88 4.49 7.44
CA SER A 94 13.78 3.56 7.69
C SER A 94 13.26 3.68 9.13
N LYS A 95 11.93 3.71 9.28
CA LYS A 95 11.27 3.77 10.58
C LYS A 95 10.97 2.36 11.09
N HIS A 96 11.18 2.14 12.37
CA HIS A 96 10.76 0.94 13.06
C HIS A 96 9.53 1.27 13.92
N ILE A 97 8.38 0.71 13.57
CA ILE A 97 7.13 0.95 14.28
C ILE A 97 6.87 -0.24 15.20
N PRO A 98 6.74 -0.05 16.52
CA PRO A 98 6.42 -1.14 17.43
C PRO A 98 5.03 -1.71 17.10
N PHE A 99 4.91 -3.03 17.09
CA PHE A 99 3.66 -3.73 16.89
C PHE A 99 3.45 -4.72 18.03
N THR A 100 2.43 -4.49 18.84
CA THR A 100 2.18 -5.27 20.05
C THR A 100 1.38 -6.54 19.78
N GLU A 101 1.44 -7.53 20.69
CA GLU A 101 0.56 -8.70 20.65
C GLU A 101 -0.92 -8.32 20.66
N ARG A 102 -1.27 -7.24 21.34
CA ARG A 102 -2.64 -6.72 21.39
C ARG A 102 -3.12 -6.21 20.01
N ALA A 103 -2.23 -5.57 19.25
CA ALA A 103 -2.51 -5.17 17.88
C ALA A 103 -2.57 -6.39 16.92
N ALA A 104 -1.73 -7.40 17.15
CA ALA A 104 -1.74 -8.64 16.37
C ALA A 104 -3.04 -9.43 16.54
N GLU A 105 -3.69 -9.40 17.71
CA GLU A 105 -5.01 -10.00 17.93
C GLU A 105 -6.07 -9.44 16.96
N ILE A 106 -6.04 -8.13 16.68
CA ILE A 106 -6.95 -7.49 15.72
C ILE A 106 -6.70 -8.02 14.31
N VAL A 107 -5.43 -8.13 13.89
CA VAL A 107 -5.08 -8.67 12.57
C VAL A 107 -5.58 -10.11 12.44
N ARG A 108 -5.36 -10.94 13.46
CA ARG A 108 -5.84 -12.34 13.48
C ARG A 108 -7.37 -12.45 13.40
N ALA A 109 -8.09 -11.50 14.02
CA ALA A 109 -9.56 -11.49 14.00
C ALA A 109 -10.14 -11.29 12.59
N TYR A 110 -9.38 -10.68 11.67
CA TYR A 110 -9.85 -10.38 10.30
C TYR A 110 -9.05 -11.08 9.19
N ARG A 111 -8.27 -12.11 9.53
CA ARG A 111 -7.36 -12.80 8.59
C ARG A 111 -8.02 -13.40 7.35
N SER A 112 -9.27 -13.85 7.48
CA SER A 112 -10.02 -14.49 6.40
C SER A 112 -11.11 -13.59 5.80
N ILE A 113 -11.00 -12.28 5.98
CA ILE A 113 -12.03 -11.35 5.51
C ILE A 113 -12.24 -11.43 3.98
N SER A 114 -11.17 -11.73 3.22
CA SER A 114 -11.26 -11.87 1.76
C SER A 114 -12.11 -13.05 1.35
N GLU A 115 -11.99 -14.19 2.04
CA GLU A 115 -12.79 -15.38 1.78
C GLU A 115 -14.27 -15.13 2.10
N GLU A 116 -14.55 -14.42 3.21
CA GLU A 116 -15.90 -14.08 3.61
C GLU A 116 -16.55 -13.06 2.67
N ALA A 117 -15.79 -12.02 2.24
CA ALA A 117 -16.25 -11.05 1.27
C ALA A 117 -16.52 -11.70 -0.11
N TYR A 118 -15.69 -12.66 -0.53
CA TYR A 118 -15.91 -13.41 -1.76
C TYR A 118 -17.17 -14.29 -1.66
N ALA A 119 -17.38 -14.96 -0.53
CA ALA A 119 -18.57 -15.77 -0.31
C ALA A 119 -19.87 -14.92 -0.36
N GLU A 120 -19.86 -13.73 0.21
CA GLU A 120 -20.97 -12.77 0.10
C GLU A 120 -21.16 -12.27 -1.35
N TYR A 121 -20.09 -11.98 -2.07
CA TYR A 121 -20.13 -11.52 -3.46
C TYR A 121 -20.77 -12.56 -4.39
N THR A 122 -20.52 -13.83 -4.15
CA THR A 122 -21.03 -14.92 -5.00
C THR A 122 -22.45 -15.37 -4.64
N LEU A 123 -23.02 -14.95 -3.50
CA LEU A 123 -24.40 -15.20 -3.04
C LEU A 123 -24.96 -16.56 -3.47
N GLY A 124 -24.51 -17.64 -2.85
CA GLY A 124 -25.08 -18.98 -3.04
C GLY A 124 -24.75 -19.65 -4.38
N LYS A 125 -23.87 -19.11 -5.21
CA LYS A 125 -23.18 -19.89 -6.23
C LYS A 125 -22.02 -20.59 -5.52
N PRO A 126 -22.13 -21.90 -5.20
CA PRO A 126 -20.99 -22.58 -4.61
C PRO A 126 -19.85 -22.49 -5.62
N PRO A 127 -18.74 -21.83 -5.30
CA PRO A 127 -17.54 -21.98 -6.11
C PRO A 127 -17.21 -23.47 -6.07
N CYS A 128 -16.81 -24.02 -7.21
CA CYS A 128 -16.15 -25.31 -7.22
C CYS A 128 -14.89 -25.15 -6.36
N MET A 129 -14.94 -25.61 -5.13
CA MET A 129 -13.80 -25.52 -4.22
C MET A 129 -12.87 -26.67 -4.54
N PRO A 130 -11.63 -26.43 -4.96
CA PRO A 130 -10.63 -27.48 -5.01
C PRO A 130 -10.46 -28.06 -3.60
N SER A 131 -10.13 -29.34 -3.52
CA SER A 131 -9.92 -30.07 -2.26
C SER A 131 -8.79 -29.45 -1.42
N ALA A 132 -7.86 -28.74 -2.05
CA ALA A 132 -6.77 -28.03 -1.42
C ALA A 132 -6.59 -26.65 -2.11
N PRO A 133 -7.18 -25.56 -1.57
CA PRO A 133 -7.01 -24.23 -2.15
C PRO A 133 -5.54 -23.79 -2.08
N LYS A 134 -5.02 -23.25 -3.17
CA LYS A 134 -3.66 -22.72 -3.24
C LYS A 134 -3.65 -21.23 -3.55
N MET A 135 -2.87 -20.48 -2.77
CA MET A 135 -2.70 -19.03 -2.91
C MET A 135 -1.31 -18.70 -3.42
N LEU A 136 -1.22 -17.79 -4.37
CA LEU A 136 0.04 -17.16 -4.76
C LEU A 136 0.24 -15.90 -3.93
N TYR A 137 1.36 -15.82 -3.21
CA TYR A 137 1.76 -14.60 -2.49
C TYR A 137 2.91 -13.92 -3.22
N LEU A 138 2.63 -12.79 -3.84
CA LEU A 138 3.63 -11.93 -4.48
C LEU A 138 4.23 -10.97 -3.44
N ALA A 139 4.89 -11.52 -2.43
CA ALA A 139 5.52 -10.79 -1.35
C ALA A 139 6.69 -11.59 -0.77
N THR A 140 7.68 -10.87 -0.22
CA THR A 140 8.78 -11.45 0.55
C THR A 140 8.72 -10.95 1.99
N ALA A 141 9.12 -11.81 2.91
CA ALA A 141 9.25 -11.50 4.34
C ALA A 141 10.75 -11.46 4.69
N ARG A 142 11.32 -10.27 4.74
CA ARG A 142 12.67 -10.10 5.27
C ARG A 142 12.62 -10.14 6.78
N GLU A 143 13.50 -10.92 7.39
CA GLU A 143 13.63 -11.03 8.83
C GLU A 143 14.94 -10.35 9.30
N GLY A 144 14.80 -9.38 10.17
CA GLY A 144 15.89 -8.80 10.95
C GLY A 144 15.57 -8.94 12.43
N HIS A 145 16.51 -8.57 13.29
CA HIS A 145 16.31 -8.58 14.75
C HIS A 145 16.79 -7.28 15.36
N ALA A 146 16.02 -6.76 16.29
CA ALA A 146 16.42 -5.67 17.15
C ALA A 146 17.50 -6.13 18.14
N PRO A 147 18.24 -5.22 18.79
CA PRO A 147 19.27 -5.60 19.77
C PRO A 147 18.77 -6.47 20.92
N ASP A 148 17.49 -6.42 21.26
CA ASP A 148 16.86 -7.26 22.28
C ASP A 148 16.40 -8.63 21.77
N GLY A 149 16.62 -8.92 20.48
CA GLY A 149 16.21 -10.16 19.82
C GLY A 149 14.78 -10.12 19.25
N THR A 150 14.03 -9.04 19.45
CA THR A 150 12.70 -8.90 18.86
C THR A 150 12.78 -8.81 17.34
N GLN A 151 11.91 -9.53 16.64
CA GLN A 151 11.91 -9.57 15.18
C GLN A 151 11.62 -8.20 14.56
N ILE A 152 12.34 -7.88 13.49
CA ILE A 152 12.07 -6.75 12.60
C ILE A 152 11.65 -7.33 11.26
N THR A 153 10.45 -6.96 10.78
CA THR A 153 9.95 -7.41 9.47
C THR A 153 8.94 -6.40 8.94
N ASN A 154 8.53 -6.54 7.68
CA ASN A 154 7.43 -5.73 7.17
C ASN A 154 6.07 -6.29 7.65
N PHE A 155 5.04 -5.44 7.67
CA PHE A 155 3.70 -5.83 8.14
C PHE A 155 3.12 -7.02 7.36
N SER A 156 3.24 -7.02 6.02
CA SER A 156 2.78 -8.13 5.17
C SER A 156 3.60 -9.40 5.36
N GLY A 157 4.92 -9.27 5.56
CA GLY A 157 5.80 -10.41 5.84
C GLY A 157 5.47 -11.08 7.17
N ARG A 158 5.16 -10.29 8.21
CA ARG A 158 4.77 -10.83 9.52
C ARG A 158 3.53 -11.72 9.42
N PHE A 159 2.54 -11.29 8.64
CA PHE A 159 1.34 -12.10 8.40
C PHE A 159 1.69 -13.48 7.81
N ILE A 160 2.62 -13.53 6.86
CA ILE A 160 3.08 -14.79 6.24
C ILE A 160 3.84 -15.64 7.27
N ILE A 161 4.72 -15.01 8.06
CA ILE A 161 5.54 -15.71 9.08
C ILE A 161 4.67 -16.35 10.16
N GLU A 162 3.65 -15.67 10.64
CA GLU A 162 2.73 -16.19 11.67
C GLU A 162 1.91 -17.39 11.17
N HIS A 163 1.72 -17.53 9.86
CA HIS A 163 0.92 -18.58 9.25
C HIS A 163 1.76 -19.66 8.56
N LYS A 164 2.98 -19.93 9.07
CA LYS A 164 3.87 -20.98 8.52
C LYS A 164 3.17 -22.34 8.34
N GLU A 165 2.18 -22.67 9.18
CA GLU A 165 1.39 -23.89 9.06
C GLU A 165 0.50 -23.91 7.79
N GLU A 166 0.19 -22.74 7.23
CA GLU A 166 -0.60 -22.61 6.01
C GLU A 166 0.27 -22.59 4.73
N LEU A 167 1.60 -22.70 4.85
CA LEU A 167 2.52 -22.74 3.70
C LEU A 167 2.21 -23.88 2.72
N GLN A 168 1.56 -24.95 3.17
CA GLN A 168 1.06 -26.01 2.29
C GLN A 168 -0.01 -25.53 1.29
N LYS A 169 -0.62 -24.37 1.56
CA LYS A 169 -1.62 -23.75 0.68
C LYS A 169 -1.00 -22.70 -0.28
N ILE A 170 0.32 -22.55 -0.26
CA ILE A 170 1.02 -21.60 -1.12
C ILE A 170 1.44 -22.29 -2.40
N ALA A 171 1.26 -21.60 -3.53
CA ALA A 171 1.58 -22.10 -4.86
C ALA A 171 3.07 -22.01 -5.23
N ILE A 172 3.89 -21.45 -4.34
CA ILE A 172 5.34 -21.24 -4.52
C ILE A 172 6.11 -21.90 -3.39
N GLU A 173 7.39 -22.14 -3.63
CA GLU A 173 8.26 -22.68 -2.57
C GLU A 173 8.43 -21.65 -1.43
N PRO A 174 8.31 -22.11 -0.16
CA PRO A 174 8.43 -21.23 1.01
C PRO A 174 9.75 -20.46 1.06
N GLU A 175 10.80 -21.01 0.52
CA GLU A 175 12.12 -20.39 0.42
C GLU A 175 12.10 -19.06 -0.36
N LEU A 176 11.22 -18.92 -1.34
CA LEU A 176 11.06 -17.67 -2.11
C LEU A 176 10.50 -16.53 -1.26
N ILE A 177 9.73 -16.86 -0.23
CA ILE A 177 9.13 -15.86 0.66
C ILE A 177 10.15 -15.37 1.69
N PHE A 178 11.00 -16.26 2.21
CA PHE A 178 11.89 -15.99 3.35
C PHE A 178 13.35 -15.77 2.96
N CYS A 179 13.63 -15.67 1.68
CA CYS A 179 15.01 -15.51 1.23
C CYS A 179 15.47 -14.06 1.29
N ASP A 180 16.65 -13.85 1.91
CA ASP A 180 17.34 -12.56 1.92
C ASP A 180 18.28 -12.36 0.72
N GLU A 181 18.50 -13.42 -0.07
CA GLU A 181 19.39 -13.38 -1.22
C GLU A 181 18.75 -12.58 -2.38
N GLN A 182 19.62 -11.95 -3.17
CA GLN A 182 19.19 -11.37 -4.43
C GLN A 182 18.86 -12.49 -5.42
N MET A 183 17.65 -12.51 -5.97
CA MET A 183 17.19 -13.49 -6.93
C MET A 183 16.23 -12.86 -7.93
N ASP A 184 16.03 -13.49 -9.07
CA ASP A 184 15.01 -13.10 -10.05
C ASP A 184 13.61 -13.52 -9.57
N LEU A 185 13.08 -12.82 -8.57
CA LEU A 185 11.75 -13.09 -8.02
C LEU A 185 10.63 -13.05 -9.06
N PRO A 186 10.58 -12.10 -10.03
CA PRO A 186 9.59 -12.13 -11.09
C PRO A 186 9.58 -13.43 -11.88
N TYR A 187 10.75 -13.95 -12.25
CA TYR A 187 10.90 -15.24 -12.93
C TYR A 187 10.38 -16.40 -12.07
N LEU A 188 10.85 -16.48 -10.83
CA LEU A 188 10.51 -17.58 -9.93
C LEU A 188 9.02 -17.60 -9.60
N PHE A 189 8.44 -16.45 -9.27
CA PHE A 189 6.99 -16.35 -9.04
C PHE A 189 6.18 -16.77 -10.26
N ALA A 190 6.60 -16.34 -11.47
CA ALA A 190 5.91 -16.70 -12.71
C ALA A 190 6.01 -18.21 -12.98
N LEU A 191 7.21 -18.80 -12.87
CA LEU A 191 7.46 -20.21 -13.12
C LEU A 191 6.60 -21.12 -12.22
N TYR A 192 6.66 -20.90 -10.89
CA TYR A 192 5.91 -21.72 -9.93
C TYR A 192 4.40 -21.51 -10.05
N ALA A 193 3.96 -20.27 -10.25
CA ALA A 193 2.53 -19.98 -10.44
C ALA A 193 1.98 -20.64 -11.72
N LEU A 194 2.72 -20.62 -12.82
CA LEU A 194 2.29 -21.26 -14.08
C LEU A 194 2.29 -22.78 -14.00
N LYS A 195 3.24 -23.37 -13.26
CA LYS A 195 3.26 -24.80 -12.96
C LYS A 195 2.03 -25.24 -12.16
N GLU A 196 1.57 -24.42 -11.22
CA GLU A 196 0.41 -24.70 -10.39
C GLU A 196 -0.91 -24.39 -11.13
N LYS A 197 -1.69 -25.43 -11.44
CA LYS A 197 -2.96 -25.29 -12.16
C LYS A 197 -4.13 -24.90 -11.24
N GLU A 198 -4.09 -25.40 -10.00
CA GLU A 198 -5.18 -25.25 -9.03
C GLU A 198 -5.09 -23.96 -8.19
N LEU A 199 -4.47 -22.92 -8.76
CA LEU A 199 -4.37 -21.62 -8.10
C LEU A 199 -5.77 -21.03 -7.86
N THR A 200 -6.07 -20.66 -6.61
CA THR A 200 -7.39 -20.15 -6.20
C THR A 200 -7.41 -18.67 -5.89
N GLY A 201 -6.24 -18.06 -5.66
CA GLY A 201 -6.12 -16.63 -5.39
C GLY A 201 -4.71 -16.12 -5.62
N ILE A 202 -4.60 -14.85 -6.00
CA ILE A 202 -3.34 -14.11 -6.10
C ILE A 202 -3.38 -12.99 -5.07
N CYS A 203 -2.40 -12.95 -4.17
CA CYS A 203 -2.30 -11.99 -3.09
C CYS A 203 -1.00 -11.19 -3.20
N ALA A 204 -1.11 -9.87 -3.09
CA ALA A 204 0.03 -8.96 -3.03
C ALA A 204 -0.27 -7.77 -2.10
N PRO A 205 0.74 -7.11 -1.51
CA PRO A 205 0.52 -5.88 -0.76
C PRO A 205 -0.09 -4.77 -1.62
N PHE A 206 0.41 -4.61 -2.85
CA PHE A 206 -0.01 -3.57 -3.79
C PHE A 206 -0.23 -4.12 -5.19
N MET A 207 -1.14 -3.50 -5.92
CA MET A 207 -1.52 -3.89 -7.28
C MET A 207 -0.34 -3.81 -8.28
N ALA A 208 0.67 -3.00 -7.99
CA ALA A 208 1.90 -2.93 -8.78
C ALA A 208 2.59 -4.30 -8.92
N ALA A 209 2.72 -5.04 -7.81
CA ALA A 209 3.34 -6.38 -7.85
C ALA A 209 2.55 -7.37 -8.71
N VAL A 210 1.21 -7.28 -8.69
CA VAL A 210 0.35 -8.10 -9.56
C VAL A 210 0.51 -7.70 -11.02
N SER A 211 0.62 -6.41 -11.31
CA SER A 211 0.87 -5.88 -12.65
C SER A 211 2.22 -6.39 -13.19
N ASP A 212 3.29 -6.23 -12.39
CA ASP A 212 4.64 -6.67 -12.76
C ASP A 212 4.67 -8.19 -13.05
N PHE A 213 3.98 -8.97 -12.24
CA PHE A 213 3.86 -10.42 -12.42
C PHE A 213 3.23 -10.79 -13.77
N PHE A 214 2.10 -10.20 -14.13
CA PHE A 214 1.46 -10.47 -15.42
C PHE A 214 2.27 -9.94 -16.61
N CYS A 215 2.85 -8.74 -16.48
CA CYS A 215 3.72 -8.18 -17.52
C CYS A 215 4.99 -9.03 -17.73
N TYR A 216 5.53 -9.63 -16.66
CA TYR A 216 6.64 -10.57 -16.77
C TYR A 216 6.25 -11.81 -17.55
N ILE A 217 5.09 -12.42 -17.25
CA ILE A 217 4.57 -13.57 -18.00
C ILE A 217 4.38 -13.19 -19.48
N GLU A 218 3.75 -12.04 -19.76
CA GLU A 218 3.52 -11.56 -21.13
C GLU A 218 4.82 -11.47 -21.94
N LYS A 219 5.90 -11.03 -21.33
CA LYS A 219 7.20 -10.83 -21.98
C LYS A 219 8.00 -12.12 -22.13
N HIS A 220 7.85 -13.11 -21.23
CA HIS A 220 8.74 -14.25 -21.08
C HIS A 220 8.02 -15.61 -21.17
N TRP A 221 6.77 -15.68 -21.63
CA TRP A 221 5.98 -16.91 -21.61
C TRP A 221 6.58 -18.07 -22.39
N GLU A 222 7.30 -17.81 -23.52
CA GLU A 222 7.94 -18.86 -24.32
C GLU A 222 9.00 -19.59 -23.50
N ASP A 223 9.85 -18.82 -22.86
CA ASP A 223 10.91 -19.30 -22.00
C ASP A 223 10.36 -20.05 -20.77
N LEU A 224 9.35 -19.47 -20.10
CA LEU A 224 8.67 -20.09 -18.97
C LEU A 224 8.02 -21.43 -19.34
N CYS A 225 7.41 -21.53 -20.50
CA CYS A 225 6.86 -22.80 -21.00
C CYS A 225 7.93 -23.85 -21.28
N GLN A 226 9.10 -23.43 -21.78
CA GLN A 226 10.22 -24.35 -21.98
C GLN A 226 10.76 -24.88 -20.65
N ASP A 227 10.95 -23.99 -19.67
CA ASP A 227 11.47 -24.37 -18.37
C ASP A 227 10.51 -25.33 -17.62
N ILE A 228 9.18 -25.13 -17.77
CA ILE A 228 8.17 -26.05 -17.24
C ILE A 228 8.23 -27.41 -17.95
N GLU A 229 8.38 -27.42 -19.28
CA GLU A 229 8.49 -28.65 -20.05
C GLU A 229 9.69 -29.48 -19.66
N GLU A 230 10.83 -28.82 -19.45
CA GLU A 230 12.12 -29.47 -19.11
C GLU A 230 12.25 -29.73 -17.59
N GLY A 231 11.46 -29.07 -16.75
CA GLY A 231 11.54 -29.14 -15.28
C GLY A 231 12.84 -28.56 -14.74
N VAL A 232 13.31 -27.44 -15.30
CA VAL A 232 14.59 -26.82 -14.96
C VAL A 232 14.44 -25.38 -14.52
N LEU A 233 15.37 -24.92 -13.67
CA LEU A 233 15.55 -23.51 -13.36
C LEU A 233 16.65 -22.91 -14.22
N ARG A 234 16.41 -21.72 -14.77
CA ARG A 234 17.48 -20.98 -15.45
C ARG A 234 18.50 -20.50 -14.43
N PRO A 235 19.79 -20.61 -14.74
CA PRO A 235 20.84 -20.00 -13.93
C PRO A 235 20.61 -18.49 -13.86
N ASP A 236 20.71 -17.94 -12.65
CA ASP A 236 20.74 -16.50 -12.38
C ASP A 236 22.01 -16.19 -11.59
N ASP A 237 22.84 -15.28 -12.09
CA ASP A 237 24.08 -14.87 -11.45
C ASP A 237 23.85 -14.22 -10.06
N ARG A 238 22.63 -13.82 -9.75
CA ARG A 238 22.23 -13.20 -8.48
C ARG A 238 21.84 -14.22 -7.43
N THR A 239 21.42 -15.43 -7.81
CA THR A 239 20.92 -16.46 -6.91
C THR A 239 22.03 -17.45 -6.56
N SER A 240 22.20 -17.75 -5.28
CA SER A 240 23.22 -18.71 -4.86
C SER A 240 22.98 -20.11 -5.46
N SER A 241 24.06 -20.81 -5.78
CA SER A 241 23.98 -22.17 -6.31
C SER A 241 23.28 -23.16 -5.36
N PHE A 242 23.37 -22.92 -4.06
CA PHE A 242 22.68 -23.72 -3.05
C PHE A 242 21.17 -23.56 -3.18
N LEU A 243 20.67 -22.32 -3.29
CA LEU A 243 19.26 -22.05 -3.42
C LEU A 243 18.70 -22.53 -4.76
N LEU A 244 19.44 -22.31 -5.87
CA LEU A 244 19.06 -22.82 -7.19
C LEU A 244 18.93 -24.36 -7.19
N ASN A 245 19.87 -25.06 -6.56
CA ASN A 245 19.79 -26.52 -6.45
C ASN A 245 18.59 -26.98 -5.62
N ARG A 246 18.29 -26.29 -4.52
CA ARG A 246 17.14 -26.62 -3.67
C ARG A 246 15.82 -26.39 -4.38
N LEU A 247 15.63 -25.23 -4.99
CA LEU A 247 14.42 -24.87 -5.74
C LEU A 247 14.28 -25.80 -6.97
N GLY A 248 15.38 -26.10 -7.67
CA GLY A 248 15.38 -27.00 -8.83
C GLY A 248 15.05 -28.45 -8.48
N ALA A 249 15.31 -28.91 -7.26
CA ALA A 249 15.00 -30.27 -6.83
C ALA A 249 13.49 -30.57 -6.80
N GLU A 250 12.65 -29.54 -6.61
CA GLU A 250 11.18 -29.65 -6.57
C GLU A 250 10.54 -29.45 -7.96
N LEU A 251 11.36 -29.08 -8.98
CA LEU A 251 10.88 -28.94 -10.33
C LEU A 251 10.99 -30.28 -11.08
N HIS A 252 9.88 -30.70 -11.66
CA HIS A 252 9.81 -31.89 -12.49
C HIS A 252 9.27 -31.52 -13.87
N PRO A 253 9.74 -32.19 -14.94
CA PRO A 253 9.24 -31.97 -16.29
C PRO A 253 7.73 -32.12 -16.39
N ASP A 254 7.05 -31.12 -16.98
CA ASP A 254 5.61 -31.15 -17.21
C ASP A 254 5.29 -30.68 -18.64
N ALA A 255 5.48 -31.58 -19.59
CA ALA A 255 5.22 -31.33 -21.01
C ALA A 255 3.72 -31.13 -21.31
N GLU A 256 2.81 -31.68 -20.49
CA GLU A 256 1.38 -31.49 -20.66
C GLU A 256 0.98 -30.05 -20.29
N ARG A 257 1.42 -29.58 -19.12
CA ARG A 257 1.16 -28.23 -18.66
C ARG A 257 1.79 -27.19 -19.60
N ALA A 258 3.03 -27.39 -20.02
CA ALA A 258 3.71 -26.50 -20.98
C ALA A 258 2.93 -26.40 -22.30
N ARG A 259 2.42 -27.50 -22.83
CA ARG A 259 1.61 -27.52 -24.05
C ARG A 259 0.27 -26.78 -23.87
N GLU A 260 -0.38 -26.96 -22.73
CA GLU A 260 -1.61 -26.24 -22.36
C GLU A 260 -1.38 -24.73 -22.34
N LEU A 261 -0.34 -24.26 -21.64
CA LEU A 261 0.03 -22.86 -21.53
C LEU A 261 0.40 -22.23 -22.89
N ARG A 262 1.20 -22.93 -23.71
CA ARG A 262 1.53 -22.46 -25.07
C ARG A 262 0.28 -22.22 -25.92
N LYS A 263 -0.72 -23.12 -25.85
CA LYS A 263 -1.99 -22.92 -26.57
C LYS A 263 -2.72 -21.65 -26.12
N ILE A 264 -2.72 -21.36 -24.82
CA ILE A 264 -3.35 -20.15 -24.27
C ILE A 264 -2.61 -18.91 -24.77
N PHE A 265 -1.29 -18.87 -24.65
CA PHE A 265 -0.47 -17.70 -24.97
C PHE A 265 -0.38 -17.43 -26.47
N GLN A 266 -0.37 -18.45 -27.33
CA GLN A 266 -0.35 -18.30 -28.79
C GLN A 266 -1.60 -17.62 -29.36
N VAL A 267 -2.74 -17.63 -28.63
CA VAL A 267 -3.95 -16.88 -29.01
C VAL A 267 -3.78 -15.37 -28.83
N GLY A 268 -2.78 -14.97 -28.04
CA GLY A 268 -2.47 -13.59 -27.68
C GLY A 268 -2.78 -13.25 -26.22
N LEU A 269 -2.04 -12.30 -25.67
CA LEU A 269 -2.11 -11.91 -24.27
C LEU A 269 -2.85 -10.57 -24.04
N ASP A 270 -3.23 -9.88 -25.10
CA ASP A 270 -4.04 -8.64 -25.01
C ASP A 270 -5.53 -8.96 -24.78
N ARG A 271 -5.80 -9.85 -23.82
CA ARG A 271 -7.13 -10.33 -23.45
C ARG A 271 -7.12 -10.94 -22.05
N PRO A 272 -8.28 -11.18 -21.42
CA PRO A 272 -8.35 -11.92 -20.18
C PRO A 272 -7.85 -13.37 -20.37
N ILE A 273 -6.72 -13.69 -19.74
CA ILE A 273 -6.09 -15.01 -19.82
C ILE A 273 -6.05 -15.76 -18.50
N ALA A 274 -6.18 -15.04 -17.36
CA ALA A 274 -5.97 -15.61 -16.05
C ALA A 274 -6.92 -16.79 -15.74
N ALA A 275 -8.19 -16.71 -16.16
CA ALA A 275 -9.16 -17.79 -15.96
C ALA A 275 -8.87 -19.03 -16.85
N GLU A 276 -8.17 -18.85 -17.97
CA GLU A 276 -7.74 -19.98 -18.82
C GLU A 276 -6.50 -20.66 -18.23
N ILE A 277 -5.56 -19.86 -17.69
CA ILE A 277 -4.35 -20.38 -17.02
C ILE A 277 -4.72 -21.09 -15.71
N TRP A 278 -5.59 -20.47 -14.92
CA TRP A 278 -6.03 -20.93 -13.60
C TRP A 278 -7.56 -20.97 -13.51
N PRO A 279 -8.20 -22.07 -13.95
CA PRO A 279 -9.66 -22.17 -13.94
C PRO A 279 -10.30 -22.06 -12.54
N SER A 280 -9.51 -22.33 -11.50
CA SER A 280 -9.94 -22.25 -10.10
C SER A 280 -9.71 -20.86 -9.47
N LEU A 281 -9.17 -19.88 -10.21
CA LEU A 281 -8.86 -18.55 -9.68
C LEU A 281 -10.14 -17.77 -9.35
N ARG A 282 -10.32 -17.43 -8.07
CA ARG A 282 -11.52 -16.81 -7.53
C ARG A 282 -11.41 -15.29 -7.41
N TYR A 283 -10.27 -14.79 -6.94
CA TYR A 283 -10.04 -13.35 -6.75
C TYR A 283 -8.56 -12.99 -6.75
N VAL A 284 -8.30 -11.71 -6.96
CA VAL A 284 -7.01 -11.07 -6.74
C VAL A 284 -7.13 -10.17 -5.52
N GLN A 285 -6.23 -10.32 -4.54
CA GLN A 285 -6.18 -9.50 -3.33
C GLN A 285 -4.97 -8.59 -3.37
N ALA A 286 -5.20 -7.28 -3.53
CA ALA A 286 -4.12 -6.28 -3.49
C ALA A 286 -4.71 -4.87 -3.32
N ILE A 287 -3.98 -3.96 -2.68
CA ILE A 287 -4.37 -2.55 -2.61
C ILE A 287 -4.15 -1.91 -3.98
N GLY A 288 -5.22 -1.42 -4.59
CA GLY A 288 -5.25 -0.84 -5.93
C GLY A 288 -5.93 0.53 -6.00
N ALA A 289 -6.10 1.21 -4.87
CA ALA A 289 -6.67 2.56 -4.78
C ALA A 289 -5.56 3.63 -4.73
N GLY A 290 -5.95 4.89 -4.90
CA GLY A 290 -5.01 6.01 -4.92
C GLY A 290 -3.99 5.88 -6.06
N GLY A 291 -2.72 6.07 -5.78
CA GLY A 291 -1.62 5.98 -6.75
C GLY A 291 -1.46 4.61 -7.44
N PHE A 292 -2.16 3.57 -6.96
CA PHE A 292 -2.14 2.24 -7.59
C PHE A 292 -3.27 2.00 -8.60
N SER A 293 -4.13 2.97 -8.87
CA SER A 293 -5.29 2.82 -9.77
C SER A 293 -4.91 2.52 -11.22
N SER A 294 -3.76 3.03 -11.68
CA SER A 294 -3.21 2.73 -13.01
C SER A 294 -2.86 1.25 -13.18
N TYR A 295 -2.27 0.63 -12.16
CA TYR A 295 -1.93 -0.80 -12.16
C TYR A 295 -3.17 -1.69 -12.15
N THR A 296 -4.22 -1.27 -11.46
CA THR A 296 -5.52 -1.98 -11.48
C THR A 296 -6.06 -2.11 -12.90
N ARG A 297 -5.90 -1.07 -13.73
CA ARG A 297 -6.32 -1.11 -15.14
C ARG A 297 -5.47 -2.11 -15.97
N ILE A 298 -4.15 -2.13 -15.76
CA ILE A 298 -3.26 -3.08 -16.42
C ILE A 298 -3.64 -4.51 -16.03
N VAL A 299 -3.81 -4.77 -14.74
CA VAL A 299 -4.17 -6.11 -14.23
C VAL A 299 -5.52 -6.56 -14.77
N ARG A 300 -6.51 -5.67 -14.90
CA ARG A 300 -7.83 -5.98 -15.49
C ARG A 300 -7.74 -6.52 -16.91
N ARG A 301 -6.76 -6.13 -17.70
CA ARG A 301 -6.53 -6.68 -19.04
C ARG A 301 -6.32 -8.21 -18.99
N PHE A 302 -5.58 -8.68 -18.00
CA PHE A 302 -5.25 -10.09 -17.84
C PHE A 302 -6.30 -10.91 -17.08
N ILE A 303 -6.91 -10.32 -16.05
CA ILE A 303 -7.84 -11.05 -15.16
C ILE A 303 -9.32 -10.91 -15.57
N GLY A 304 -9.68 -9.95 -16.43
CA GLY A 304 -11.06 -9.71 -16.85
C GLY A 304 -11.99 -9.45 -15.67
N ASP A 305 -13.06 -10.26 -15.56
CA ASP A 305 -14.11 -10.14 -14.54
C ASP A 305 -13.77 -10.80 -13.20
N ILE A 306 -12.61 -11.44 -13.06
CA ILE A 306 -12.17 -11.98 -11.76
C ILE A 306 -12.15 -10.84 -10.75
N PRO A 307 -12.87 -10.95 -9.61
CA PRO A 307 -12.99 -9.86 -8.67
C PRO A 307 -11.66 -9.50 -8.00
N ILE A 308 -11.50 -8.22 -7.70
CA ILE A 308 -10.39 -7.68 -6.93
C ILE A 308 -10.90 -7.38 -5.52
N HIS A 309 -10.15 -7.82 -4.51
CA HIS A 309 -10.42 -7.48 -3.12
C HIS A 309 -9.31 -6.59 -2.56
N MET A 310 -9.65 -5.36 -2.22
CA MET A 310 -8.77 -4.44 -1.50
C MET A 310 -9.00 -4.64 0.00
N SER A 311 -8.51 -5.74 0.56
CA SER A 311 -9.00 -6.35 1.80
C SER A 311 -8.90 -5.47 3.04
N VAL A 312 -7.85 -4.67 3.16
CA VAL A 312 -7.54 -3.95 4.40
C VAL A 312 -7.07 -2.52 4.15
N TYR A 313 -7.42 -1.64 5.08
CA TYR A 313 -6.77 -0.36 5.28
C TYR A 313 -5.86 -0.48 6.49
N ALA A 314 -4.58 -0.62 6.23
CA ALA A 314 -3.55 -0.86 7.22
C ALA A 314 -2.30 -0.03 6.94
N ALA A 315 -1.59 0.29 8.00
CA ALA A 315 -0.26 0.87 7.98
C ALA A 315 0.65 0.09 8.95
N SER A 316 1.92 0.45 9.03
CA SER A 316 2.83 -0.13 10.03
C SER A 316 2.36 0.12 11.46
N GLU A 317 1.55 1.15 11.66
CA GLU A 317 0.97 1.56 12.93
C GLU A 317 -0.25 0.72 13.36
N GLY A 318 -0.86 -0.05 12.46
CA GLY A 318 -1.99 -0.92 12.78
C GLY A 318 -2.91 -1.27 11.61
N LEU A 319 -3.88 -2.11 11.89
CA LEU A 319 -5.01 -2.44 11.00
C LEU A 319 -6.21 -1.57 11.38
N PHE A 320 -6.63 -0.64 10.54
CA PHE A 320 -7.64 0.35 10.87
C PHE A 320 -9.00 0.09 10.23
N GLY A 321 -9.03 -0.59 9.10
CA GLY A 321 -10.26 -0.90 8.39
C GLY A 321 -10.18 -2.16 7.55
N VAL A 322 -11.34 -2.73 7.23
CA VAL A 322 -11.46 -3.89 6.35
C VAL A 322 -12.52 -3.64 5.28
N SER A 323 -12.27 -4.14 4.07
CA SER A 323 -13.26 -4.13 3.02
C SER A 323 -14.16 -5.36 3.12
N VAL A 324 -15.46 -5.13 3.05
CA VAL A 324 -16.48 -6.19 3.04
C VAL A 324 -17.05 -6.43 1.64
N GLN A 325 -16.51 -5.73 0.63
CA GLN A 325 -17.00 -5.77 -0.75
C GLN A 325 -15.86 -6.06 -1.74
N MET A 326 -16.16 -6.88 -2.74
CA MET A 326 -15.28 -7.05 -3.89
C MET A 326 -15.36 -5.85 -4.83
N ASN A 327 -14.27 -5.57 -5.52
CA ASN A 327 -14.16 -4.50 -6.51
C ASN A 327 -14.41 -3.08 -5.96
N SER A 328 -14.28 -2.88 -4.66
CA SER A 328 -14.47 -1.59 -3.99
C SER A 328 -13.21 -1.17 -3.22
N PRO A 329 -12.78 0.10 -3.30
CA PRO A 329 -11.72 0.66 -2.48
C PRO A 329 -12.20 1.16 -1.11
N GLU A 330 -13.37 0.73 -0.67
CA GLU A 330 -14.01 1.16 0.57
C GLU A 330 -13.69 0.22 1.73
N TYR A 331 -13.46 0.83 2.90
CA TYR A 331 -13.11 0.13 4.12
C TYR A 331 -14.05 0.54 5.25
N VAL A 332 -14.61 -0.43 5.93
CA VAL A 332 -15.30 -0.23 7.21
C VAL A 332 -14.25 -0.09 8.29
N MET A 333 -14.23 1.01 9.03
CA MET A 333 -13.30 1.18 10.14
C MET A 333 -13.58 0.21 11.28
N ILE A 334 -12.52 -0.31 11.89
CA ILE A 334 -12.59 -1.28 12.99
C ILE A 334 -12.55 -0.55 14.33
N PRO A 335 -13.67 -0.45 15.08
CA PRO A 335 -13.71 0.34 16.31
C PRO A 335 -12.78 -0.16 17.42
N GLU A 336 -12.49 -1.46 17.47
CA GLU A 336 -11.63 -2.08 18.47
C GLU A 336 -10.13 -1.88 18.22
N SER A 337 -9.75 -1.47 17.03
CA SER A 337 -8.34 -1.37 16.64
C SER A 337 -7.62 -0.19 17.29
N GLY A 338 -8.34 0.84 17.70
CA GLY A 338 -7.79 2.01 18.35
C GLY A 338 -8.85 3.05 18.68
N TYR A 339 -8.40 4.24 19.05
CA TYR A 339 -9.24 5.42 19.13
C TYR A 339 -8.91 6.36 17.97
N TYR A 340 -9.95 6.83 17.30
CA TYR A 340 -9.82 7.61 16.08
C TYR A 340 -10.38 9.01 16.28
N GLU A 341 -9.61 9.99 15.86
CA GLU A 341 -9.99 11.37 15.74
C GLU A 341 -9.84 11.81 14.29
N PHE A 342 -10.67 12.74 13.87
CA PHE A 342 -10.73 13.21 12.49
C PHE A 342 -10.64 14.73 12.47
N ILE A 343 -9.72 15.26 11.68
CA ILE A 343 -9.57 16.68 11.43
C ILE A 343 -10.19 16.97 10.06
N PRO A 344 -11.24 17.81 9.96
CA PRO A 344 -11.75 18.23 8.65
C PRO A 344 -10.63 18.75 7.76
N GLU A 345 -10.64 18.40 6.46
CA GLU A 345 -9.59 18.77 5.53
C GLU A 345 -9.38 20.29 5.49
N GLU A 346 -10.49 21.05 5.50
CA GLU A 346 -10.50 22.51 5.53
C GLU A 346 -9.83 23.12 6.76
N ASP A 347 -9.83 22.42 7.88
CA ASP A 347 -9.30 22.89 9.18
C ASP A 347 -7.85 22.44 9.41
N ALA A 348 -7.34 21.52 8.63
CA ALA A 348 -6.11 20.78 8.90
C ALA A 348 -4.83 21.65 9.01
N ASP A 349 -4.87 22.89 8.52
CA ASP A 349 -3.79 23.89 8.63
C ASP A 349 -4.01 24.92 9.75
N LEU A 350 -5.11 24.79 10.52
CA LEU A 350 -5.34 25.66 11.68
C LEU A 350 -4.34 25.36 12.81
N SER A 351 -4.26 26.28 13.76
CA SER A 351 -3.32 26.14 14.88
C SER A 351 -3.57 24.85 15.68
N GLU A 352 -2.51 24.23 16.14
CA GLU A 352 -2.59 23.02 16.97
C GLU A 352 -3.46 23.25 18.22
N THR A 353 -3.34 24.43 18.84
CA THR A 353 -4.14 24.80 19.99
C THR A 353 -5.64 24.72 19.71
N PHE A 354 -6.08 25.15 18.52
CA PHE A 354 -7.48 25.02 18.11
C PHE A 354 -7.82 23.54 17.83
N LEU A 355 -7.05 22.88 16.97
CA LEU A 355 -7.32 21.51 16.54
C LEU A 355 -7.37 20.53 17.71
N ARG A 356 -6.57 20.76 18.76
CA ARG A 356 -6.43 19.87 19.90
C ARG A 356 -7.78 19.48 20.53
N THR A 357 -8.74 20.39 20.57
CA THR A 357 -10.07 20.18 21.17
C THR A 357 -11.22 20.11 20.15
N HIS A 358 -10.94 20.33 18.86
CA HIS A 358 -11.96 20.41 17.80
C HIS A 358 -11.92 19.24 16.81
N THR A 359 -11.20 18.17 17.14
CA THR A 359 -11.28 16.92 16.35
C THR A 359 -12.64 16.27 16.49
N LEU A 360 -13.11 15.65 15.41
CA LEU A 360 -14.36 14.88 15.37
C LEU A 360 -14.11 13.41 15.73
N GLU A 361 -15.16 12.71 16.13
CA GLU A 361 -15.18 11.27 16.39
C GLU A 361 -15.94 10.53 15.29
N MET A 362 -15.95 9.20 15.31
CA MET A 362 -16.46 8.36 14.23
C MET A 362 -17.92 8.64 13.86
N ASP A 363 -18.76 8.99 14.84
CA ASP A 363 -20.19 9.26 14.68
C ASP A 363 -20.53 10.70 14.26
N GLN A 364 -19.52 11.58 14.19
CA GLN A 364 -19.68 13.00 13.88
C GLN A 364 -19.33 13.34 12.42
N LEU A 365 -18.90 12.35 11.65
CA LEU A 365 -18.41 12.55 10.30
C LEU A 365 -19.57 12.70 9.30
N GLN A 366 -19.33 13.41 8.22
CA GLN A 366 -20.33 13.64 7.18
C GLN A 366 -19.94 12.91 5.88
N PRO A 367 -20.82 12.09 5.30
CA PRO A 367 -20.58 11.49 3.98
C PRO A 367 -20.24 12.53 2.92
N GLY A 368 -19.29 12.20 2.05
CA GLY A 368 -18.77 13.08 1.00
C GLY A 368 -17.66 14.04 1.45
N LYS A 369 -17.38 14.14 2.77
CA LYS A 369 -16.32 14.99 3.30
C LYS A 369 -15.02 14.24 3.47
N LYS A 370 -13.91 15.00 3.47
CA LYS A 370 -12.55 14.50 3.67
C LYS A 370 -12.03 14.90 5.05
N TYR A 371 -11.28 13.99 5.65
CA TYR A 371 -10.72 14.16 6.99
C TYR A 371 -9.31 13.61 7.07
N GLU A 372 -8.41 14.32 7.75
CA GLU A 372 -7.14 13.75 8.17
C GLU A 372 -7.35 12.83 9.36
N LEU A 373 -6.80 11.63 9.29
CA LEU A 373 -6.90 10.61 10.34
C LEU A 373 -5.84 10.81 11.41
N VAL A 374 -6.28 10.86 12.67
CA VAL A 374 -5.44 10.85 13.87
C VAL A 374 -5.75 9.59 14.67
N VAL A 375 -4.72 8.86 15.09
CA VAL A 375 -4.88 7.54 15.69
C VAL A 375 -4.22 7.47 17.06
N THR A 376 -4.93 6.92 18.04
CA THR A 376 -4.34 6.39 19.27
C THR A 376 -4.42 4.87 19.19
N ASN A 377 -3.26 4.23 19.02
CA ASN A 377 -3.19 2.82 18.68
C ASN A 377 -2.83 1.91 19.88
N LEU A 378 -2.87 0.62 19.67
CA LEU A 378 -2.50 -0.41 20.66
C LEU A 378 -0.98 -0.58 20.83
N SER A 379 -0.18 0.18 20.09
CA SER A 379 1.28 0.04 20.05
C SER A 379 2.04 1.17 20.77
N GLY A 380 1.32 2.09 21.39
CA GLY A 380 1.91 3.16 22.21
C GLY A 380 2.05 4.50 21.50
N PHE A 381 1.36 4.70 20.38
CA PHE A 381 1.27 6.00 19.73
C PHE A 381 -0.06 6.67 20.10
N TYR A 382 0.02 7.89 20.60
CA TYR A 382 -1.11 8.65 21.16
C TYR A 382 -1.33 9.90 20.31
N ARG A 383 -2.57 10.11 19.85
CA ARG A 383 -2.96 11.21 18.97
C ARG A 383 -2.02 11.40 17.77
N TYR A 384 -1.59 10.28 17.22
CA TYR A 384 -0.61 10.21 16.14
C TYR A 384 -1.23 10.64 14.81
N ARG A 385 -0.69 11.69 14.22
CA ARG A 385 -1.06 12.17 12.89
C ARG A 385 -0.35 11.30 11.85
N ILE A 386 -1.05 10.28 11.35
CA ILE A 386 -0.50 9.36 10.35
C ILE A 386 -0.29 10.05 9.00
N GLY A 387 -0.97 11.19 8.79
CA GLY A 387 -0.93 12.00 7.59
C GLY A 387 -1.84 11.51 6.45
N ASP A 388 -2.60 10.45 6.67
CA ASP A 388 -3.56 9.96 5.68
C ASP A 388 -4.84 10.81 5.72
N VAL A 389 -5.31 11.23 4.56
CA VAL A 389 -6.63 11.86 4.37
C VAL A 389 -7.56 10.84 3.73
N VAL A 390 -8.73 10.69 4.34
CA VAL A 390 -9.76 9.73 3.93
C VAL A 390 -11.05 10.47 3.59
N THR A 391 -11.77 9.98 2.57
CA THR A 391 -13.14 10.40 2.27
C THR A 391 -14.11 9.46 2.97
N VAL A 392 -15.09 10.01 3.66
CA VAL A 392 -16.19 9.23 4.25
C VAL A 392 -17.28 9.05 3.19
N ASN A 393 -17.57 7.80 2.81
CA ASN A 393 -18.59 7.49 1.81
C ASN A 393 -19.95 7.12 2.42
N GLY A 394 -19.98 6.81 3.71
CA GLY A 394 -21.19 6.40 4.41
C GLY A 394 -20.87 5.72 5.73
N TYR A 395 -21.78 4.87 6.18
CA TYR A 395 -21.66 4.15 7.44
C TYR A 395 -22.06 2.68 7.29
N PHE A 396 -21.35 1.84 8.01
CA PHE A 396 -21.71 0.45 8.24
C PHE A 396 -22.10 0.30 9.73
N GLY A 397 -23.40 0.25 10.01
CA GLY A 397 -23.86 0.50 11.38
C GLY A 397 -23.56 1.95 11.80
N GLN A 398 -22.74 2.13 12.83
CA GLN A 398 -22.23 3.43 13.27
C GLN A 398 -20.76 3.65 12.91
N SER A 399 -20.11 2.66 12.28
CA SER A 399 -18.72 2.79 11.85
C SER A 399 -18.63 3.47 10.49
N PRO A 400 -17.78 4.48 10.30
CA PRO A 400 -17.61 5.13 9.00
C PRO A 400 -17.03 4.16 7.97
N VAL A 401 -17.56 4.25 6.75
CA VAL A 401 -17.00 3.63 5.55
C VAL A 401 -16.15 4.68 4.88
N ILE A 402 -14.87 4.40 4.76
CA ILE A 402 -13.87 5.32 4.25
C ILE A 402 -13.22 4.83 2.98
N CYS A 403 -12.74 5.77 2.17
CA CYS A 403 -11.83 5.53 1.06
C CYS A 403 -10.57 6.36 1.29
N PHE A 404 -9.39 5.75 1.10
CA PHE A 404 -8.12 6.50 1.13
C PHE A 404 -8.09 7.49 -0.03
N SER A 405 -7.85 8.77 0.27
CA SER A 405 -7.75 9.84 -0.72
C SER A 405 -6.29 10.15 -1.07
N TYR A 406 -5.51 10.61 -0.10
CA TYR A 406 -4.10 10.96 -0.28
C TYR A 406 -3.38 11.08 1.06
N ARG A 407 -2.06 11.24 1.00
CA ARG A 407 -1.22 11.52 2.18
C ARG A 407 -0.77 12.97 2.17
N ARG A 408 -1.01 13.73 3.25
CA ARG A 408 -0.72 15.18 3.35
C ARG A 408 0.68 15.59 2.94
N HIS A 409 1.69 14.75 3.21
CA HIS A 409 3.08 15.03 2.81
C HIS A 409 3.39 14.72 1.33
N GLN A 410 2.38 14.29 0.56
CA GLN A 410 2.46 14.01 -0.88
C GLN A 410 1.59 14.98 -1.68
N ILE A 411 1.55 16.25 -1.26
CA ILE A 411 0.82 17.33 -1.91
C ILE A 411 1.84 18.32 -2.48
N LEU A 412 1.63 18.75 -3.72
CA LEU A 412 2.28 19.93 -4.26
C LEU A 412 1.51 21.16 -3.81
N ASN A 413 2.21 22.08 -3.13
CA ASN A 413 1.61 23.30 -2.63
C ASN A 413 2.65 24.43 -2.61
N ILE A 414 2.56 25.34 -3.55
CA ILE A 414 3.50 26.47 -3.72
C ILE A 414 2.86 27.78 -3.23
N ALA A 415 1.63 28.05 -3.69
CA ALA A 415 0.93 29.30 -3.46
C ALA A 415 -0.37 29.13 -2.63
N GLY A 416 -0.70 27.90 -2.22
CA GLY A 416 -1.95 27.55 -1.52
C GLY A 416 -2.88 26.65 -2.31
N GLU A 417 -2.47 26.20 -3.50
CA GLU A 417 -3.28 25.42 -4.44
C GLU A 417 -3.54 23.97 -4.05
N LYS A 418 -2.75 23.40 -3.16
CA LYS A 418 -2.91 22.03 -2.62
C LYS A 418 -3.22 20.99 -3.70
N THR A 419 -2.34 20.89 -4.70
CA THR A 419 -2.52 19.93 -5.80
C THR A 419 -2.15 18.52 -5.34
N HIS A 420 -3.14 17.65 -5.26
CA HIS A 420 -3.01 16.25 -4.86
C HIS A 420 -2.58 15.36 -6.02
N GLU A 421 -2.05 14.19 -5.69
CA GLU A 421 -1.60 13.18 -6.66
C GLU A 421 -2.71 12.77 -7.63
N ASP A 422 -3.94 12.60 -7.15
CA ASP A 422 -5.11 12.23 -7.97
C ASP A 422 -5.46 13.28 -9.04
N MET A 423 -5.22 14.57 -8.77
CA MET A 423 -5.42 15.65 -9.74
C MET A 423 -4.40 15.57 -10.88
N ILE A 424 -3.13 15.29 -10.56
CA ILE A 424 -2.09 15.09 -11.57
C ILE A 424 -2.37 13.79 -12.34
N GLN A 425 -2.78 12.72 -11.66
CA GLN A 425 -3.16 11.47 -12.29
C GLN A 425 -4.34 11.65 -13.27
N TYR A 426 -5.34 12.45 -12.91
CA TYR A 426 -6.44 12.81 -13.82
C TYR A 426 -5.92 13.51 -15.09
N ALA A 427 -4.97 14.43 -14.94
CA ALA A 427 -4.36 15.12 -16.09
C ALA A 427 -3.58 14.14 -16.98
N MET A 428 -2.83 13.19 -16.37
CA MET A 428 -2.11 12.13 -17.09
C MET A 428 -3.05 11.20 -17.85
N ASP A 429 -4.12 10.73 -17.21
CA ASP A 429 -5.11 9.85 -17.84
C ASP A 429 -5.86 10.54 -19.00
N SER A 430 -6.14 11.82 -18.84
CA SER A 430 -6.75 12.64 -19.88
C SER A 430 -5.80 12.84 -21.08
N LEU A 431 -4.50 13.02 -20.79
CA LEU A 431 -3.46 13.10 -21.80
C LEU A 431 -3.33 11.79 -22.60
N LYS A 432 -3.26 10.63 -21.90
CA LYS A 432 -3.21 9.29 -22.54
C LYS A 432 -4.34 9.11 -23.56
N LYS A 433 -5.57 9.48 -23.17
CA LYS A 433 -6.77 9.34 -24.02
C LYS A 433 -6.75 10.24 -25.26
N ARG A 434 -6.24 11.49 -25.10
CA ARG A 434 -6.34 12.52 -26.15
C ARG A 434 -5.21 12.46 -27.17
N VAL A 435 -4.02 12.04 -26.76
CA VAL A 435 -2.81 12.06 -27.60
C VAL A 435 -2.34 10.65 -27.98
N HIS A 436 -2.96 9.62 -27.42
CA HIS A 436 -2.61 8.20 -27.64
C HIS A 436 -1.14 7.90 -27.38
N ILE A 437 -0.59 8.45 -26.28
CA ILE A 437 0.76 8.15 -25.80
C ILE A 437 0.70 7.14 -24.67
N ASN A 438 1.68 6.25 -24.63
CA ASN A 438 1.88 5.38 -23.50
C ASN A 438 2.80 6.07 -22.48
N ILE A 439 2.23 6.54 -21.36
CA ILE A 439 3.00 7.07 -20.23
C ILE A 439 3.34 5.86 -19.36
N VAL A 440 4.64 5.58 -19.25
CA VAL A 440 5.16 4.52 -18.38
C VAL A 440 4.93 4.93 -16.93
N GLU A 441 5.44 6.13 -16.56
CA GLU A 441 5.33 6.62 -15.19
C GLU A 441 5.60 8.14 -15.13
N TRP A 442 5.27 8.74 -14.00
CA TRP A 442 5.49 10.16 -13.75
C TRP A 442 5.85 10.47 -12.28
N SER A 443 6.53 11.60 -12.06
CA SER A 443 6.75 12.22 -10.75
C SER A 443 6.70 13.71 -10.86
N ALA A 444 6.40 14.42 -9.78
CA ALA A 444 6.34 15.87 -9.78
C ALA A 444 6.98 16.46 -8.51
N CYS A 445 7.52 17.68 -8.62
CA CYS A 445 7.97 18.45 -7.47
C CYS A 445 7.75 19.95 -7.66
N ALA A 446 7.88 20.71 -6.57
CA ALA A 446 7.87 22.16 -6.61
C ALA A 446 9.25 22.69 -7.05
N ASP A 447 9.29 23.65 -7.96
CA ASP A 447 10.48 24.35 -8.44
C ASP A 447 10.46 25.82 -7.99
N TYR A 448 11.23 26.12 -6.97
CA TYR A 448 11.40 27.47 -6.43
C TYR A 448 12.54 28.25 -7.11
N SER A 449 13.17 27.73 -8.17
CA SER A 449 14.23 28.39 -8.90
C SER A 449 13.74 29.51 -9.83
N THR A 450 12.43 29.63 -10.01
CA THR A 450 11.78 30.66 -10.82
C THR A 450 10.83 31.51 -9.99
N SER A 451 10.52 32.70 -10.46
CA SER A 451 9.51 33.59 -9.88
C SER A 451 8.48 33.93 -10.96
N PRO A 452 7.22 33.56 -10.83
CA PRO A 452 6.69 32.71 -9.76
C PRO A 452 7.24 31.28 -9.81
N ALA A 453 7.25 30.61 -8.64
CA ALA A 453 7.60 29.19 -8.53
C ALA A 453 6.58 28.32 -9.29
N ARG A 454 6.98 27.12 -9.71
CA ARG A 454 6.18 26.26 -10.60
C ARG A 454 6.32 24.79 -10.25
N TYR A 455 5.53 23.94 -10.89
CA TYR A 455 5.74 22.49 -10.87
C TYR A 455 6.73 22.05 -11.93
N LEU A 456 7.59 21.11 -11.57
CA LEU A 456 8.29 20.24 -12.50
C LEU A 456 7.53 18.92 -12.56
N LEU A 457 7.27 18.45 -13.76
CA LEU A 457 6.66 17.17 -14.02
C LEU A 457 7.60 16.32 -14.83
N PHE A 458 8.12 15.28 -14.23
CA PHE A 458 8.96 14.25 -14.85
C PHE A 458 8.08 13.17 -15.43
N MET A 459 8.26 12.80 -16.69
CA MET A 459 7.41 11.83 -17.37
C MET A 459 8.25 10.91 -18.26
N GLU A 460 8.11 9.61 -18.06
CA GLU A 460 8.65 8.57 -18.94
C GLU A 460 7.57 8.05 -19.86
N THR A 461 7.90 7.87 -21.14
CA THR A 461 6.95 7.36 -22.16
C THR A 461 7.61 6.29 -23.01
N ASP A 462 6.79 5.36 -23.53
CA ASP A 462 7.21 4.34 -24.46
C ASP A 462 6.21 4.27 -25.64
N PRO A 463 6.62 4.61 -26.90
CA PRO A 463 7.94 5.14 -27.28
C PRO A 463 8.19 6.56 -26.76
N GLU A 464 9.45 7.01 -26.85
CA GLU A 464 9.84 8.38 -26.52
C GLU A 464 9.05 9.41 -27.35
N ILE A 465 8.75 10.53 -26.70
CA ILE A 465 8.05 11.63 -27.35
C ILE A 465 9.02 12.50 -28.13
N GLU A 466 8.70 12.74 -29.41
CA GLU A 466 9.48 13.67 -30.23
C GLU A 466 9.47 15.09 -29.65
N PRO A 467 10.61 15.78 -29.62
CA PRO A 467 10.77 17.09 -28.96
C PRO A 467 9.73 18.15 -29.36
N TYR A 468 9.30 18.15 -30.64
CA TYR A 468 8.31 19.12 -31.13
C TYR A 468 6.91 18.92 -30.53
N LYS A 469 6.59 17.74 -30.00
CA LYS A 469 5.32 17.46 -29.31
C LYS A 469 5.30 17.91 -27.86
N LYS A 470 6.48 18.10 -27.24
CA LYS A 470 6.64 18.42 -25.80
C LYS A 470 5.80 19.63 -25.39
N GLN A 471 5.83 20.71 -26.18
CA GLN A 471 5.06 21.93 -25.88
C GLN A 471 3.53 21.71 -25.91
N LYS A 472 3.05 20.95 -26.90
CA LYS A 472 1.62 20.62 -27.01
C LYS A 472 1.14 19.78 -25.83
N ILE A 473 1.95 18.80 -25.43
CA ILE A 473 1.69 17.92 -24.28
C ILE A 473 1.67 18.72 -22.99
N ARG A 474 2.65 19.60 -22.77
CA ARG A 474 2.69 20.48 -21.62
C ARG A 474 1.43 21.35 -21.52
N ASN A 475 1.01 21.96 -22.61
CA ASN A 475 -0.17 22.82 -22.63
C ASN A 475 -1.44 22.02 -22.29
N LEU A 476 -1.57 20.79 -22.78
CA LEU A 476 -2.69 19.91 -22.47
C LEU A 476 -2.68 19.48 -20.99
N LEU A 477 -1.51 19.21 -20.42
CA LEU A 477 -1.38 18.91 -18.99
C LEU A 477 -1.80 20.12 -18.13
N GLU A 478 -1.38 21.34 -18.47
CA GLU A 478 -1.83 22.58 -17.82
C GLU A 478 -3.36 22.74 -17.88
N GLU A 479 -3.96 22.51 -19.06
CA GLU A 479 -5.42 22.54 -19.24
C GLU A 479 -6.11 21.54 -18.31
N LYS A 480 -5.66 20.30 -18.32
CA LYS A 480 -6.29 19.21 -17.55
C LYS A 480 -6.05 19.31 -16.05
N LEU A 481 -4.91 19.84 -15.64
CA LEU A 481 -4.64 20.12 -14.24
C LEU A 481 -5.51 21.28 -13.72
N SER A 482 -5.73 22.28 -14.54
CA SER A 482 -6.66 23.39 -14.22
C SER A 482 -8.13 22.93 -14.16
N GLU A 483 -8.53 21.93 -14.97
CA GLU A 483 -9.84 21.31 -14.87
C GLU A 483 -10.00 20.47 -13.59
N ALA A 484 -8.91 19.82 -13.15
CA ALA A 484 -8.92 18.97 -11.96
C ALA A 484 -8.88 19.76 -10.65
N SER A 485 -8.34 20.98 -10.67
CA SER A 485 -8.15 21.80 -9.48
C SER A 485 -8.49 23.26 -9.75
N GLU A 486 -9.60 23.74 -9.17
CA GLU A 486 -10.01 25.14 -9.22
C GLU A 486 -8.96 26.06 -8.57
N TYR A 487 -8.32 25.60 -7.49
CA TYR A 487 -7.24 26.35 -6.83
C TYR A 487 -6.00 26.47 -7.70
N TYR A 488 -5.60 25.36 -8.39
CA TYR A 488 -4.51 25.42 -9.35
C TYR A 488 -4.82 26.44 -10.45
N ALA A 489 -6.00 26.37 -11.07
CA ALA A 489 -6.44 27.32 -12.10
C ALA A 489 -6.45 28.76 -11.59
N HIS A 490 -6.96 29.00 -10.38
CA HIS A 490 -7.01 30.32 -9.76
C HIS A 490 -5.60 30.92 -9.56
N TYR A 491 -4.68 30.21 -8.94
CA TYR A 491 -3.33 30.73 -8.71
C TYR A 491 -2.49 30.85 -9.99
N ARG A 492 -2.81 30.06 -11.03
CA ARG A 492 -2.26 30.24 -12.38
C ARG A 492 -2.74 31.54 -13.01
N GLN A 493 -4.02 31.90 -12.87
CA GLN A 493 -4.59 33.17 -13.38
C GLN A 493 -4.06 34.39 -12.63
N GLU A 494 -3.84 34.28 -11.33
CA GLU A 494 -3.26 35.35 -10.50
C GLU A 494 -1.74 35.48 -10.64
N GLU A 495 -1.09 34.68 -11.52
CA GLU A 495 0.36 34.64 -11.72
C GLU A 495 1.15 34.35 -10.42
N LYS A 496 0.51 33.77 -9.40
CA LYS A 496 1.16 33.32 -8.15
C LYS A 496 1.84 31.97 -8.31
N LEU A 497 1.41 31.19 -9.29
CA LEU A 497 1.99 29.90 -9.66
C LEU A 497 2.49 29.98 -11.11
N GLY A 498 3.74 29.63 -11.34
CA GLY A 498 4.36 29.62 -12.67
C GLY A 498 3.84 28.48 -13.56
N PRO A 499 4.03 28.57 -14.89
CA PRO A 499 3.61 27.51 -15.81
C PRO A 499 4.40 26.21 -15.55
N LEU A 500 3.68 25.09 -15.55
CA LEU A 500 4.25 23.74 -15.43
C LEU A 500 5.45 23.56 -16.38
N LYS A 501 6.55 23.02 -15.91
CA LYS A 501 7.67 22.57 -16.74
C LYS A 501 7.61 21.05 -16.88
N LEU A 502 7.39 20.56 -18.09
CA LEU A 502 7.47 19.15 -18.43
C LEU A 502 8.93 18.75 -18.70
N ILE A 503 9.40 17.71 -18.04
CA ILE A 503 10.70 17.08 -18.24
C ILE A 503 10.43 15.66 -18.72
N LEU A 504 10.83 15.38 -19.96
CA LEU A 504 10.78 14.02 -20.50
C LEU A 504 12.01 13.27 -20.02
N LEU A 505 11.82 12.01 -19.64
CA LEU A 505 12.87 11.16 -19.09
C LEU A 505 13.32 10.13 -20.11
N GLN A 506 14.56 9.71 -20.01
CA GLN A 506 15.11 8.60 -20.77
C GLN A 506 14.34 7.31 -20.47
N PRO A 507 14.23 6.36 -21.42
CA PRO A 507 13.62 5.07 -21.18
C PRO A 507 14.25 4.34 -20.00
N GLN A 508 13.42 3.62 -19.24
CA GLN A 508 13.79 2.85 -18.04
C GLN A 508 14.28 3.68 -16.84
N THR A 509 14.03 4.98 -16.82
CA THR A 509 14.42 5.84 -15.68
C THR A 509 13.74 5.42 -14.38
N PHE A 510 12.43 5.10 -14.41
CA PHE A 510 11.72 4.64 -13.21
C PHE A 510 12.13 3.24 -12.78
N ALA A 511 12.46 2.37 -13.72
CA ALA A 511 13.03 1.06 -13.40
C ALA A 511 14.39 1.19 -12.71
N LEU A 512 15.28 2.02 -13.25
CA LEU A 512 16.57 2.34 -12.62
C LEU A 512 16.40 2.96 -11.22
N TYR A 513 15.44 3.86 -11.06
CA TYR A 513 15.14 4.44 -9.74
C TYR A 513 14.71 3.37 -8.73
N ARG A 514 13.85 2.44 -9.16
CA ARG A 514 13.43 1.29 -8.35
C ARG A 514 14.63 0.44 -7.93
N ASP A 515 15.53 0.12 -8.86
CA ASP A 515 16.75 -0.67 -8.58
C ASP A 515 17.64 0.04 -7.55
N VAL A 516 17.81 1.35 -7.66
CA VAL A 516 18.56 2.16 -6.68
C VAL A 516 17.90 2.10 -5.30
N GLN A 517 16.56 2.14 -5.22
CA GLN A 517 15.87 2.01 -3.93
C GLN A 517 16.05 0.63 -3.32
N ILE A 518 16.00 -0.44 -4.12
CA ILE A 518 16.26 -1.81 -3.68
C ILE A 518 17.71 -1.93 -3.17
N TRP A 519 18.67 -1.39 -3.90
CA TRP A 519 20.07 -1.35 -3.49
C TRP A 519 20.25 -0.65 -2.13
N ASN A 520 19.48 0.40 -1.89
CA ASN A 520 19.47 1.15 -0.62
C ASN A 520 18.67 0.44 0.50
N GLY A 521 18.21 -0.80 0.28
CA GLY A 521 17.56 -1.62 1.29
C GLY A 521 16.04 -1.61 1.28
N ALA A 522 15.39 -0.98 0.29
CA ALA A 522 13.93 -1.06 0.17
C ALA A 522 13.50 -2.47 -0.26
N SER A 523 12.37 -2.94 0.29
CA SER A 523 11.78 -4.22 -0.14
C SER A 523 11.21 -4.10 -1.55
N PRO A 524 11.60 -4.97 -2.52
CA PRO A 524 11.11 -4.90 -3.90
C PRO A 524 9.58 -4.89 -4.01
N ASN A 525 8.90 -5.62 -3.13
CA ASN A 525 7.44 -5.79 -3.15
C ASN A 525 6.68 -4.70 -2.39
N GLN A 526 7.38 -3.76 -1.76
CA GLN A 526 6.81 -2.64 -1.01
C GLN A 526 7.20 -1.27 -1.57
N LEU A 527 7.96 -1.24 -2.66
CA LEU A 527 8.32 0.00 -3.30
C LEU A 527 7.06 0.71 -3.81
N LYS A 528 6.78 1.86 -3.19
CA LYS A 528 5.80 2.81 -3.70
C LYS A 528 6.50 3.72 -4.70
N LEU A 529 5.86 3.96 -5.81
CA LEU A 529 6.27 5.02 -6.72
C LEU A 529 6.18 6.37 -5.99
N ILE A 530 7.18 7.20 -6.19
CA ILE A 530 7.21 8.54 -5.62
C ILE A 530 6.63 9.49 -6.66
N HIS A 531 5.32 9.74 -6.59
CA HIS A 531 4.67 10.71 -7.48
C HIS A 531 4.92 12.16 -7.03
N VAL A 532 5.10 12.42 -5.74
CA VAL A 532 5.49 13.74 -5.24
C VAL A 532 6.89 13.69 -4.63
N ILE A 533 7.84 14.30 -5.29
CA ILE A 533 9.23 14.37 -4.85
C ILE A 533 9.38 15.52 -3.87
N THR A 534 9.83 15.22 -2.66
CA THR A 534 10.03 16.19 -1.58
C THR A 534 11.49 16.35 -1.17
N ASN A 535 12.42 15.57 -1.74
CA ASN A 535 13.82 15.63 -1.40
C ASN A 535 14.71 15.91 -2.62
N ALA A 536 15.76 16.70 -2.40
CA ALA A 536 16.67 17.18 -3.44
C ALA A 536 17.48 16.05 -4.12
N LYS A 537 17.75 14.93 -3.43
CA LYS A 537 18.49 13.80 -4.02
C LYS A 537 17.69 13.11 -5.10
N THR A 538 16.41 12.83 -4.83
CA THR A 538 15.49 12.24 -5.80
C THR A 538 15.24 13.17 -6.97
N GLU A 539 15.05 14.48 -6.72
CA GLU A 539 14.92 15.46 -7.78
C GLU A 539 16.16 15.49 -8.68
N ALA A 540 17.36 15.52 -8.09
CA ALA A 540 18.62 15.50 -8.83
C ALA A 540 18.79 14.23 -9.68
N PHE A 541 18.35 13.07 -9.17
CA PHE A 541 18.35 11.82 -9.91
C PHE A 541 17.53 11.94 -11.20
N PHE A 542 16.27 12.37 -11.09
CA PHE A 542 15.39 12.51 -12.26
C PHE A 542 15.86 13.61 -13.23
N ARG A 543 16.37 14.73 -12.72
CA ARG A 543 16.96 15.79 -13.58
C ARG A 543 18.20 15.30 -14.35
N GLY A 544 18.99 14.40 -13.77
CA GLY A 544 20.17 13.80 -14.43
C GLY A 544 19.84 12.86 -15.59
N LEU A 545 18.56 12.47 -15.72
CA LEU A 545 18.06 11.53 -16.74
C LEU A 545 17.03 12.19 -17.67
N GLU A 546 17.05 13.52 -17.81
CA GLU A 546 16.27 14.24 -18.84
C GLU A 546 16.72 13.79 -20.22
N SER A 547 15.76 13.45 -21.12
CA SER A 547 16.00 13.01 -22.50
C SER A 547 16.20 14.18 -23.47
#